data_10d25a8b13373e3e388b74b1062eb86a
#
_entry.id   10d25a8b13373e3e388b74b1062eb86a
#
_cell.length_a   1.000
_cell.length_b   1.000
_cell.length_c   1.000
_cell.angle_alpha   90.00
_cell.angle_beta   90.00
_cell.angle_gamma   90.00
#
_symmetry.space_group_name_H-M   'P 1'
#
loop_
_entity.id
_entity.type
_entity.pdbx_description
1 polymer ?
#
loop_
_entity_poly.entity_id
_entity_poly.type
_entity_poly.pdbx_seq_one_letter_code
_entity_poly.pdbx_strand_id
1 'polypeptide(L)'
;MIQLTGLVKEYGTDIAIGPVDLQIPAGGVTALVGPNGAGKSTLLTMMGHLLGPEAGTVEIGGHDVSRTPPRELAKVVSTLRQENHFTARLTVRQLVALGRFPYTRGRITRDDERIISESIDFFDLGPLQNRYLDQLSGGQRQRAYVAMVLCQDTEYLLLDEPLNNLDMRHSVHMMHHLRRVADELGRTVLIVLHDINFASHYSDWICAVKDGRVVEFGPPAQIMTDETLTRVFDTPVTCHDGPHGRLAVYY
;
A
#
# COMPACT_ATOMS: atom_id res chain seq x y z
N MET A 1 8.34 12.32 -1.49
CA MET A 1 9.42 11.38 -1.12
C MET A 1 9.14 10.85 0.28
N ILE A 2 9.37 9.55 0.53
CA ILE A 2 9.38 8.94 1.87
C ILE A 2 10.82 8.66 2.23
N GLN A 3 11.25 9.08 3.41
CA GLN A 3 12.61 8.84 3.91
C GLN A 3 12.58 8.15 5.27
N LEU A 4 13.30 7.05 5.38
CA LEU A 4 13.54 6.31 6.62
C LEU A 4 15.00 6.49 6.99
N THR A 5 15.28 6.77 8.26
CA THR A 5 16.65 6.94 8.75
C THR A 5 16.84 6.16 10.05
N GLY A 6 17.66 5.12 9.99
CA GLY A 6 17.98 4.25 11.11
C GLY A 6 16.76 3.64 11.80
N LEU A 7 15.70 3.35 11.05
CA LEU A 7 14.40 2.92 11.58
C LEU A 7 14.48 1.52 12.19
N VAL A 8 14.10 1.38 13.46
CA VAL A 8 14.14 0.11 14.20
C VAL A 8 12.82 -0.15 14.91
N LYS A 9 12.36 -1.41 14.86
CA LYS A 9 11.26 -1.95 15.65
C LYS A 9 11.66 -3.28 16.26
N GLU A 10 11.53 -3.43 17.57
CA GLU A 10 11.84 -4.65 18.29
C GLU A 10 10.56 -5.32 18.78
N TYR A 11 10.52 -6.65 18.69
CA TYR A 11 9.46 -7.49 19.22
C TYR A 11 10.07 -8.55 20.15
N GLY A 12 10.09 -8.27 21.44
CA GLY A 12 10.75 -9.15 22.42
C GLY A 12 12.27 -9.18 22.23
N THR A 13 12.90 -10.32 22.49
CA THR A 13 14.37 -10.45 22.49
C THR A 13 14.95 -10.88 21.15
N ASP A 14 14.16 -11.46 20.26
CA ASP A 14 14.68 -12.23 19.12
C ASP A 14 14.22 -11.73 17.73
N ILE A 15 13.27 -10.81 17.67
CA ILE A 15 12.73 -10.29 16.40
C ILE A 15 12.91 -8.79 16.36
N ALA A 16 13.71 -8.33 15.42
CA ALA A 16 13.91 -6.91 15.14
C ALA A 16 13.69 -6.59 13.65
N ILE A 17 13.06 -5.45 13.39
CA ILE A 17 13.01 -4.85 12.06
C ILE A 17 14.00 -3.68 12.06
N GLY A 18 14.93 -3.69 11.14
CA GLY A 18 15.93 -2.62 11.01
C GLY A 18 17.32 -3.00 11.55
N PRO A 19 18.24 -2.01 11.63
CA PRO A 19 18.01 -0.62 11.19
C PRO A 19 17.74 -0.52 9.68
N VAL A 20 16.80 0.35 9.30
CA VAL A 20 16.44 0.58 7.89
C VAL A 20 16.72 2.04 7.53
N ASP A 21 17.56 2.22 6.50
CA ASP A 21 17.75 3.46 5.78
C ASP A 21 17.20 3.28 4.36
N LEU A 22 16.24 4.10 3.96
CA LEU A 22 15.57 3.96 2.67
C LEU A 22 15.01 5.29 2.21
N GLN A 23 15.17 5.59 0.91
CA GLN A 23 14.51 6.71 0.25
C GLN A 23 13.62 6.19 -0.87
N ILE A 24 12.31 6.45 -0.78
CA ILE A 24 11.33 6.11 -1.79
C ILE A 24 10.95 7.39 -2.53
N PRO A 25 11.13 7.46 -3.86
CA PRO A 25 10.74 8.61 -4.65
C PRO A 25 9.26 8.95 -4.52
N ALA A 26 8.90 10.21 -4.70
CA ALA A 26 7.51 10.63 -4.83
C ALA A 26 6.98 10.29 -6.23
N GLY A 27 5.70 9.98 -6.30
CA GLY A 27 5.03 9.53 -7.53
C GLY A 27 5.28 8.05 -7.84
N GLY A 28 4.39 7.48 -8.65
CA GLY A 28 4.50 6.10 -9.08
C GLY A 28 4.09 5.07 -8.03
N VAL A 29 4.38 3.82 -8.34
CA VAL A 29 4.08 2.64 -7.50
C VAL A 29 5.38 2.03 -6.99
N THR A 30 5.52 1.88 -5.68
CA THR A 30 6.61 1.12 -5.04
C THR A 30 6.04 -0.13 -4.39
N ALA A 31 6.52 -1.31 -4.78
CA ALA A 31 6.14 -2.57 -4.15
C ALA A 31 7.12 -2.97 -3.05
N LEU A 32 6.61 -3.35 -1.87
CA LEU A 32 7.35 -4.06 -0.84
C LEU A 32 7.14 -5.56 -1.05
N VAL A 33 8.22 -6.30 -1.30
CA VAL A 33 8.19 -7.74 -1.55
C VAL A 33 9.13 -8.48 -0.60
N GLY A 34 8.93 -9.78 -0.44
CA GLY A 34 9.76 -10.65 0.40
C GLY A 34 8.94 -11.75 1.06
N PRO A 35 9.57 -12.69 1.76
CA PRO A 35 8.89 -13.81 2.40
C PRO A 35 7.92 -13.36 3.51
N ASN A 36 7.04 -14.27 3.92
CA ASN A 36 6.16 -14.03 5.07
C ASN A 36 7.01 -13.86 6.33
N GLY A 37 6.62 -12.91 7.18
CA GLY A 37 7.39 -12.57 8.39
C GLY A 37 8.62 -11.69 8.15
N ALA A 38 8.94 -11.30 6.91
CA ALA A 38 10.09 -10.45 6.59
C ALA A 38 10.03 -9.03 7.18
N GLY A 39 8.87 -8.59 7.69
CA GLY A 39 8.70 -7.26 8.29
C GLY A 39 8.05 -6.21 7.36
N LYS A 40 7.53 -6.61 6.20
CA LYS A 40 6.91 -5.68 5.22
C LYS A 40 5.77 -4.85 5.82
N SER A 41 4.78 -5.51 6.41
CA SER A 41 3.62 -4.83 7.04
C SER A 41 4.04 -3.99 8.25
N THR A 42 5.04 -4.44 9.01
CA THR A 42 5.60 -3.65 10.11
C THR A 42 6.25 -2.37 9.59
N LEU A 43 7.06 -2.48 8.55
CA LEU A 43 7.71 -1.33 7.92
C LEU A 43 6.66 -0.34 7.40
N LEU A 44 5.64 -0.84 6.70
CA LEU A 44 4.55 -0.02 6.17
C LEU A 44 3.73 0.64 7.29
N THR A 45 3.43 -0.08 8.38
CA THR A 45 2.67 0.48 9.52
C THR A 45 3.47 1.51 10.32
N MET A 46 4.80 1.39 10.39
CA MET A 46 5.67 2.43 10.95
C MET A 46 5.66 3.69 10.07
N MET A 47 5.76 3.54 8.75
CA MET A 47 5.62 4.67 7.82
C MET A 47 4.27 5.38 7.97
N GLY A 48 3.18 4.65 8.11
CA GLY A 48 1.83 5.21 8.35
C GLY A 48 1.59 5.76 9.75
N HIS A 49 2.61 5.75 10.63
CA HIS A 49 2.50 6.14 12.04
C HIS A 49 1.41 5.39 12.83
N LEU A 50 1.09 4.17 12.39
CA LEU A 50 0.17 3.27 13.12
C LEU A 50 0.91 2.44 14.18
N LEU A 51 2.24 2.37 14.06
CA LEU A 51 3.16 1.72 14.98
C LEU A 51 4.35 2.63 15.20
N GLY A 52 4.67 2.94 16.46
CA GLY A 52 5.86 3.74 16.82
C GLY A 52 7.14 2.90 16.68
N PRO A 53 8.20 3.43 16.07
CA PRO A 53 9.52 2.81 16.10
C PRO A 53 10.18 2.97 17.49
N GLU A 54 11.12 2.11 17.86
CA GLU A 54 11.99 2.26 19.02
C GLU A 54 13.16 3.23 18.75
N ALA A 55 13.62 3.27 17.50
CA ALA A 55 14.68 4.20 17.08
C ALA A 55 14.49 4.60 15.62
N GLY A 56 15.18 5.68 15.24
CA GLY A 56 15.14 6.23 13.89
C GLY A 56 13.96 7.16 13.65
N THR A 57 13.84 7.63 12.41
CA THR A 57 12.81 8.60 12.01
C THR A 57 12.19 8.21 10.67
N VAL A 58 10.95 8.64 10.49
CA VAL A 58 10.22 8.54 9.21
C VAL A 58 9.77 9.94 8.82
N GLU A 59 10.10 10.33 7.59
CA GLU A 59 9.64 11.57 6.98
C GLU A 59 8.85 11.27 5.70
N ILE A 60 7.64 11.82 5.56
CA ILE A 60 6.77 11.67 4.39
C ILE A 60 6.36 13.06 3.90
N GLY A 61 6.71 13.38 2.64
CA GLY A 61 6.36 14.67 2.05
C GLY A 61 6.89 15.87 2.85
N GLY A 62 8.04 15.75 3.49
CA GLY A 62 8.62 16.80 4.35
C GLY A 62 8.03 16.86 5.77
N HIS A 63 7.18 15.91 6.15
CA HIS A 63 6.59 15.81 7.48
C HIS A 63 7.22 14.66 8.28
N ASP A 64 7.84 14.97 9.42
CA ASP A 64 8.21 13.95 10.41
C ASP A 64 6.94 13.35 11.00
N VAL A 65 6.72 12.05 10.76
CA VAL A 65 5.47 11.38 11.15
C VAL A 65 5.25 11.34 12.66
N SER A 66 6.33 11.36 13.45
CA SER A 66 6.25 11.30 14.92
C SER A 66 5.92 12.67 15.55
N ARG A 67 6.24 13.77 14.86
CA ARG A 67 6.07 15.14 15.34
C ARG A 67 4.88 15.85 14.73
N THR A 68 4.41 15.38 13.57
CA THR A 68 3.27 15.98 12.88
C THR A 68 1.97 15.59 13.60
N PRO A 69 1.08 16.54 13.93
CA PRO A 69 -0.21 16.21 14.54
C PRO A 69 -0.98 15.18 13.70
N PRO A 70 -1.61 14.16 14.31
CA PRO A 70 -2.24 13.05 13.58
C PRO A 70 -3.25 13.51 12.52
N ARG A 71 -3.98 14.57 12.76
CA ARG A 71 -4.94 15.12 11.81
C ARG A 71 -4.27 15.74 10.58
N GLU A 72 -3.13 16.39 10.76
CA GLU A 72 -2.38 16.98 9.64
C GLU A 72 -1.67 15.88 8.86
N LEU A 73 -1.09 14.89 9.56
CA LEU A 73 -0.50 13.72 8.91
C LEU A 73 -1.54 12.94 8.08
N ALA A 74 -2.78 12.81 8.58
CA ALA A 74 -3.87 12.17 7.84
C ALA A 74 -4.34 12.93 6.59
N LYS A 75 -3.83 14.13 6.31
CA LYS A 75 -4.01 14.83 5.03
C LYS A 75 -2.85 14.62 4.07
N VAL A 76 -1.74 14.05 4.55
CA VAL A 76 -0.54 13.77 3.77
C VAL A 76 -0.49 12.31 3.36
N VAL A 77 -0.80 11.40 4.28
CA VAL A 77 -0.72 9.95 4.08
C VAL A 77 -2.02 9.26 4.50
N SER A 78 -2.47 8.33 3.67
CA SER A 78 -3.57 7.42 3.96
C SER A 78 -3.08 5.98 3.98
N THR A 79 -3.66 5.15 4.83
CA THR A 79 -3.21 3.76 5.02
C THR A 79 -4.38 2.79 4.98
N LEU A 80 -4.25 1.75 4.15
CA LEU A 80 -5.08 0.56 4.20
C LEU A 80 -4.35 -0.53 4.98
N ARG A 81 -4.96 -1.03 6.05
CA ARG A 81 -4.42 -2.16 6.82
C ARG A 81 -4.82 -3.49 6.17
N GLN A 82 -4.06 -4.54 6.46
CA GLN A 82 -4.34 -5.90 6.01
C GLN A 82 -5.74 -6.37 6.43
N GLU A 83 -6.13 -6.09 7.68
CA GLU A 83 -7.47 -6.40 8.19
C GLU A 83 -8.24 -5.13 8.50
N ASN A 84 -9.42 -5.04 7.89
CA ASN A 84 -10.36 -3.94 8.08
C ASN A 84 -11.71 -4.49 8.57
N HIS A 85 -11.94 -4.41 9.88
CA HIS A 85 -13.18 -4.85 10.50
C HIS A 85 -14.03 -3.65 10.92
N PHE A 86 -15.22 -3.57 10.36
CA PHE A 86 -16.24 -2.60 10.80
C PHE A 86 -17.36 -3.35 11.51
N THR A 87 -17.62 -3.01 12.75
CA THR A 87 -18.76 -3.54 13.53
C THR A 87 -20.09 -2.95 13.07
N ALA A 88 -20.05 -1.74 12.53
CA ALA A 88 -21.22 -1.08 11.96
C ALA A 88 -21.54 -1.62 10.57
N ARG A 89 -22.83 -1.81 10.28
CA ARG A 89 -23.31 -2.18 8.95
C ARG A 89 -23.34 -0.96 8.05
N LEU A 90 -22.29 -0.80 7.23
CA LEU A 90 -22.09 0.35 6.36
C LEU A 90 -22.44 0.02 4.91
N THR A 91 -22.99 0.99 4.18
CA THR A 91 -23.04 0.96 2.72
C THR A 91 -21.67 1.32 2.13
N VAL A 92 -21.44 1.01 0.85
CA VAL A 92 -20.20 1.42 0.13
C VAL A 92 -19.99 2.93 0.25
N ARG A 93 -21.03 3.75 0.00
CA ARG A 93 -20.94 5.20 0.10
C ARG A 93 -20.59 5.66 1.50
N GLN A 94 -21.18 5.07 2.54
CA GLN A 94 -20.87 5.39 3.93
C GLN A 94 -19.43 5.03 4.28
N LEU A 95 -18.93 3.86 3.82
CA LEU A 95 -17.54 3.48 4.00
C LEU A 95 -16.58 4.48 3.34
N VAL A 96 -16.80 4.79 2.05
CA VAL A 96 -15.93 5.71 1.30
C VAL A 96 -15.92 7.10 1.94
N ALA A 97 -17.07 7.56 2.45
CA ALA A 97 -17.19 8.84 3.15
C ALA A 97 -16.33 8.93 4.43
N LEU A 98 -15.97 7.80 5.07
CA LEU A 98 -15.05 7.80 6.22
C LEU A 98 -13.68 8.36 5.85
N GLY A 99 -13.24 8.23 4.60
CA GLY A 99 -12.00 8.84 4.10
C GLY A 99 -11.98 10.36 4.27
N ARG A 100 -13.14 11.03 4.32
CA ARG A 100 -13.20 12.49 4.52
C ARG A 100 -13.11 12.94 5.98
N PHE A 101 -13.06 12.00 6.94
CA PHE A 101 -13.04 12.32 8.37
C PHE A 101 -11.94 13.31 8.81
N PRO A 102 -10.69 13.24 8.30
CA PRO A 102 -9.63 14.21 8.65
C PRO A 102 -10.00 15.67 8.34
N TYR A 103 -10.85 15.89 7.34
CA TYR A 103 -11.28 17.23 6.91
C TYR A 103 -12.54 17.68 7.63
N THR A 104 -13.53 16.83 7.76
CA THR A 104 -14.93 17.18 8.05
C THR A 104 -15.32 16.97 9.49
N ARG A 105 -14.64 16.09 10.23
CA ARG A 105 -15.08 15.60 11.56
C ARG A 105 -16.54 15.07 11.53
N GLY A 106 -16.93 14.45 10.41
CA GLY A 106 -18.28 13.89 10.22
C GLY A 106 -19.32 14.86 9.65
N ARG A 107 -18.97 16.12 9.34
CA ARG A 107 -19.88 17.06 8.67
C ARG A 107 -19.48 17.18 7.20
N ILE A 108 -20.09 16.36 6.37
CA ILE A 108 -19.83 16.29 4.92
C ILE A 108 -20.28 17.60 4.25
N THR A 109 -19.39 18.22 3.46
CA THR A 109 -19.66 19.39 2.64
C THR A 109 -20.02 18.98 1.21
N ARG A 110 -20.39 19.94 0.35
CA ARG A 110 -20.64 19.67 -1.08
C ARG A 110 -19.38 19.21 -1.82
N ASP A 111 -18.21 19.74 -1.46
CA ASP A 111 -16.92 19.32 -2.04
C ASP A 111 -16.57 17.90 -1.61
N ASP A 112 -16.84 17.54 -0.36
CA ASP A 112 -16.65 16.17 0.10
C ASP A 112 -17.57 15.19 -0.62
N GLU A 113 -18.84 15.55 -0.87
CA GLU A 113 -19.79 14.74 -1.65
C GLU A 113 -19.29 14.50 -3.08
N ARG A 114 -18.66 15.50 -3.71
CA ARG A 114 -18.03 15.37 -5.03
C ARG A 114 -16.87 14.38 -4.98
N ILE A 115 -15.94 14.53 -4.03
CA ILE A 115 -14.76 13.67 -3.87
C ILE A 115 -15.18 12.22 -3.56
N ILE A 116 -16.21 12.03 -2.72
CA ILE A 116 -16.78 10.70 -2.43
C ILE A 116 -17.30 10.06 -3.71
N SER A 117 -18.06 10.81 -4.51
CA SER A 117 -18.63 10.29 -5.76
C SER A 117 -17.54 9.96 -6.78
N GLU A 118 -16.56 10.84 -6.97
CA GLU A 118 -15.40 10.62 -7.84
C GLU A 118 -14.60 9.37 -7.42
N SER A 119 -14.39 9.16 -6.13
CA SER A 119 -13.67 7.98 -5.62
C SER A 119 -14.46 6.68 -5.85
N ILE A 120 -15.79 6.72 -5.69
CA ILE A 120 -16.68 5.59 -5.97
C ILE A 120 -16.65 5.24 -7.46
N ASP A 121 -16.74 6.24 -8.33
CA ASP A 121 -16.75 6.04 -9.79
C ASP A 121 -15.38 5.58 -10.30
N PHE A 122 -14.29 6.09 -9.73
CA PHE A 122 -12.92 5.68 -10.08
C PHE A 122 -12.68 4.17 -9.89
N PHE A 123 -13.31 3.55 -8.89
CA PHE A 123 -13.23 2.12 -8.61
C PHE A 123 -14.42 1.30 -9.14
N ASP A 124 -15.21 1.83 -10.07
CA ASP A 124 -16.41 1.17 -10.69
C ASP A 124 -17.42 0.69 -9.63
N LEU A 125 -17.63 1.46 -8.58
CA LEU A 125 -18.53 1.14 -7.47
C LEU A 125 -19.88 1.86 -7.55
N GLY A 126 -20.11 2.71 -8.56
CA GLY A 126 -21.34 3.47 -8.71
C GLY A 126 -22.63 2.64 -8.56
N PRO A 127 -22.78 1.50 -9.28
CA PRO A 127 -23.95 0.63 -9.15
C PRO A 127 -24.10 -0.04 -7.77
N LEU A 128 -23.04 -0.06 -6.97
CA LEU A 128 -22.96 -0.73 -5.67
C LEU A 128 -23.01 0.25 -4.49
N GLN A 129 -23.00 1.56 -4.71
CA GLN A 129 -22.80 2.57 -3.66
C GLN A 129 -23.80 2.48 -2.49
N ASN A 130 -25.02 2.01 -2.77
CA ASN A 130 -26.07 1.86 -1.75
C ASN A 130 -26.15 0.44 -1.16
N ARG A 131 -25.33 -0.52 -1.63
CA ARG A 131 -25.27 -1.85 -1.04
C ARG A 131 -24.46 -1.84 0.24
N TYR A 132 -24.84 -2.69 1.18
CA TYR A 132 -24.07 -2.92 2.40
C TYR A 132 -22.84 -3.76 2.11
N LEU A 133 -21.78 -3.59 2.89
CA LEU A 133 -20.50 -4.30 2.70
C LEU A 133 -20.64 -5.83 2.80
N ASP A 134 -21.56 -6.32 3.62
CA ASP A 134 -21.88 -7.73 3.78
C ASP A 134 -22.56 -8.35 2.54
N GLN A 135 -23.07 -7.54 1.62
CA GLN A 135 -23.72 -7.94 0.37
C GLN A 135 -22.75 -7.95 -0.83
N LEU A 136 -21.48 -7.61 -0.61
CA LEU A 136 -20.47 -7.50 -1.65
C LEU A 136 -19.65 -8.80 -1.77
N SER A 137 -19.20 -9.11 -2.99
CA SER A 137 -18.11 -10.07 -3.16
C SER A 137 -16.81 -9.57 -2.50
N GLY A 138 -15.85 -10.47 -2.23
CA GLY A 138 -14.55 -10.09 -1.68
C GLY A 138 -13.87 -9.00 -2.50
N GLY A 139 -13.82 -9.14 -3.82
CA GLY A 139 -13.21 -8.14 -4.69
C GLY A 139 -13.95 -6.80 -4.75
N GLN A 140 -15.27 -6.80 -4.69
CA GLN A 140 -16.06 -5.57 -4.61
C GLN A 140 -15.81 -4.85 -3.29
N ARG A 141 -15.77 -5.60 -2.18
CA ARG A 141 -15.50 -5.05 -0.85
C ARG A 141 -14.08 -4.50 -0.75
N GLN A 142 -13.09 -5.19 -1.33
CA GLN A 142 -11.71 -4.71 -1.34
C GLN A 142 -11.57 -3.41 -2.13
N ARG A 143 -12.22 -3.29 -3.30
CA ARG A 143 -12.27 -2.02 -4.04
C ARG A 143 -12.89 -0.89 -3.22
N ALA A 144 -13.93 -1.18 -2.42
CA ALA A 144 -14.55 -0.18 -1.57
C ALA A 144 -13.60 0.30 -0.46
N TYR A 145 -12.76 -0.58 0.11
CA TYR A 145 -11.73 -0.18 1.07
C TYR A 145 -10.65 0.70 0.43
N VAL A 146 -10.19 0.35 -0.76
CA VAL A 146 -9.19 1.18 -1.48
C VAL A 146 -9.82 2.53 -1.90
N ALA A 147 -11.09 2.54 -2.32
CA ALA A 147 -11.81 3.77 -2.61
C ALA A 147 -11.92 4.70 -1.38
N MET A 148 -12.14 4.15 -0.17
CA MET A 148 -12.10 4.91 1.06
C MET A 148 -10.74 5.56 1.30
N VAL A 149 -9.64 4.84 1.04
CA VAL A 149 -8.27 5.36 1.18
C VAL A 149 -8.01 6.45 0.16
N LEU A 150 -8.42 6.27 -1.12
CA LEU A 150 -8.28 7.30 -2.15
C LEU A 150 -9.11 8.54 -1.82
N CYS A 151 -10.33 8.36 -1.28
CA CYS A 151 -11.23 9.44 -0.90
C CYS A 151 -10.65 10.35 0.20
N GLN A 152 -9.66 9.88 0.94
CA GLN A 152 -8.91 10.71 1.89
C GLN A 152 -8.09 11.81 1.19
N ASP A 153 -7.87 11.70 -0.13
CA ASP A 153 -7.26 12.72 -0.99
C ASP A 153 -5.84 13.13 -0.55
N THR A 154 -5.04 12.14 -0.21
CA THR A 154 -3.66 12.30 0.23
C THR A 154 -2.67 12.11 -0.92
N GLU A 155 -1.45 12.67 -0.79
CA GLU A 155 -0.37 12.47 -1.76
C GLU A 155 0.21 11.06 -1.69
N TYR A 156 0.24 10.44 -0.49
CA TYR A 156 0.83 9.12 -0.24
C TYR A 156 -0.24 8.12 0.19
N LEU A 157 -0.31 6.98 -0.51
CA LEU A 157 -1.19 5.85 -0.20
C LEU A 157 -0.34 4.64 0.22
N LEU A 158 -0.51 4.16 1.43
CA LEU A 158 0.16 2.97 1.97
C LEU A 158 -0.85 1.82 2.03
N LEU A 159 -0.62 0.76 1.26
CA LEU A 159 -1.57 -0.34 1.09
C LEU A 159 -0.96 -1.67 1.54
N ASP A 160 -1.46 -2.21 2.63
CA ASP A 160 -1.00 -3.49 3.17
C ASP A 160 -1.83 -4.64 2.58
N GLU A 161 -1.21 -5.40 1.67
CA GLU A 161 -1.77 -6.58 1.02
C GLU A 161 -3.18 -6.37 0.42
N PRO A 162 -3.41 -5.34 -0.41
CA PRO A 162 -4.74 -5.03 -0.93
C PRO A 162 -5.27 -6.08 -1.93
N LEU A 163 -4.45 -7.05 -2.35
CA LEU A 163 -4.83 -8.15 -3.23
C LEU A 163 -5.23 -9.43 -2.50
N ASN A 164 -5.12 -9.46 -1.17
CA ASN A 164 -5.44 -10.65 -0.38
C ASN A 164 -6.89 -11.11 -0.61
N ASN A 165 -7.05 -12.43 -0.74
CA ASN A 165 -8.35 -13.08 -0.99
C ASN A 165 -9.03 -12.66 -2.30
N LEU A 166 -8.30 -12.09 -3.25
CA LEU A 166 -8.78 -11.82 -4.59
C LEU A 166 -8.36 -12.94 -5.55
N ASP A 167 -9.24 -13.32 -6.46
CA ASP A 167 -8.85 -14.12 -7.61
C ASP A 167 -8.00 -13.32 -8.59
N MET A 168 -7.41 -13.99 -9.57
CA MET A 168 -6.51 -13.38 -10.56
C MET A 168 -7.17 -12.20 -11.28
N ARG A 169 -8.43 -12.34 -11.71
CA ARG A 169 -9.15 -11.30 -12.44
C ARG A 169 -9.32 -10.04 -11.60
N HIS A 170 -9.72 -10.19 -10.34
CA HIS A 170 -9.92 -9.08 -9.42
C HIS A 170 -8.59 -8.45 -9.01
N SER A 171 -7.52 -9.25 -8.88
CA SER A 171 -6.16 -8.75 -8.59
C SER A 171 -5.62 -7.89 -9.73
N VAL A 172 -5.71 -8.36 -10.97
CA VAL A 172 -5.32 -7.59 -12.16
C VAL A 172 -6.11 -6.29 -12.25
N HIS A 173 -7.44 -6.34 -12.07
CA HIS A 173 -8.28 -5.14 -12.10
C HIS A 173 -7.92 -4.13 -11.01
N MET A 174 -7.63 -4.60 -9.78
CA MET A 174 -7.17 -3.76 -8.69
C MET A 174 -5.84 -3.09 -9.02
N MET A 175 -4.86 -3.84 -9.54
CA MET A 175 -3.56 -3.27 -9.91
C MET A 175 -3.67 -2.23 -11.01
N HIS A 176 -4.58 -2.42 -11.99
CA HIS A 176 -4.87 -1.38 -12.98
C HIS A 176 -5.41 -0.10 -12.34
N HIS A 177 -6.35 -0.19 -11.38
CA HIS A 177 -6.81 1.00 -10.66
C HIS A 177 -5.67 1.68 -9.90
N LEU A 178 -4.83 0.91 -9.18
CA LEU A 178 -3.71 1.47 -8.42
C LEU A 178 -2.67 2.12 -9.34
N ARG A 179 -2.41 1.54 -10.52
CA ARG A 179 -1.54 2.18 -11.51
C ARG A 179 -2.13 3.50 -11.99
N ARG A 180 -3.43 3.54 -12.29
CA ARG A 180 -4.13 4.78 -12.65
C ARG A 180 -4.11 5.83 -11.53
N VAL A 181 -4.20 5.43 -10.25
CA VAL A 181 -4.02 6.35 -9.11
C VAL A 181 -2.66 7.04 -9.17
N ALA A 182 -1.60 6.30 -9.50
CA ALA A 182 -0.27 6.87 -9.64
C ALA A 182 -0.14 7.73 -10.91
N ASP A 183 -0.59 7.23 -12.07
CA ASP A 183 -0.36 7.86 -13.38
C ASP A 183 -1.28 9.07 -13.64
N GLU A 184 -2.58 8.93 -13.34
CA GLU A 184 -3.58 9.95 -13.67
C GLU A 184 -3.74 10.99 -12.56
N LEU A 185 -3.58 10.56 -11.28
CA LEU A 185 -3.75 11.45 -10.12
C LEU A 185 -2.42 11.90 -9.51
N GLY A 186 -1.27 11.43 -10.03
CA GLY A 186 0.07 11.79 -9.58
C GLY A 186 0.38 11.37 -8.15
N ARG A 187 -0.29 10.34 -7.62
CA ARG A 187 -0.10 9.90 -6.23
C ARG A 187 1.09 8.96 -6.10
N THR A 188 1.64 8.91 -4.90
CA THR A 188 2.66 7.92 -4.51
C THR A 188 1.96 6.74 -3.86
N VAL A 189 2.04 5.56 -4.47
CA VAL A 189 1.43 4.33 -3.96
C VAL A 189 2.52 3.40 -3.47
N LEU A 190 2.53 3.09 -2.17
CA LEU A 190 3.37 2.08 -1.57
C LEU A 190 2.50 0.87 -1.23
N ILE A 191 2.84 -0.30 -1.76
CA ILE A 191 2.00 -1.49 -1.70
C ILE A 191 2.79 -2.71 -1.26
N VAL A 192 2.28 -3.47 -0.29
CA VAL A 192 2.81 -4.80 0.04
C VAL A 192 2.21 -5.82 -0.91
N LEU A 193 3.06 -6.55 -1.62
CA LEU A 193 2.70 -7.60 -2.56
C LEU A 193 3.39 -8.92 -2.21
N HIS A 194 2.66 -10.04 -2.38
CA HIS A 194 3.23 -11.39 -2.26
C HIS A 194 3.74 -11.91 -3.60
N ASP A 195 3.10 -11.55 -4.69
CA ASP A 195 3.46 -11.98 -6.04
C ASP A 195 4.49 -11.03 -6.65
N ILE A 196 5.71 -11.53 -6.84
CA ILE A 196 6.83 -10.78 -7.42
C ILE A 196 6.58 -10.41 -8.89
N ASN A 197 5.76 -11.20 -9.62
CA ASN A 197 5.44 -10.91 -11.00
C ASN A 197 4.46 -9.72 -11.11
N PHE A 198 3.51 -9.58 -10.16
CA PHE A 198 2.73 -8.35 -10.05
C PHE A 198 3.62 -7.13 -9.73
N ALA A 199 4.58 -7.28 -8.81
CA ALA A 199 5.52 -6.20 -8.50
C ALA A 199 6.36 -5.81 -9.73
N SER A 200 6.87 -6.80 -10.48
CA SER A 200 7.62 -6.57 -11.71
C SER A 200 6.85 -5.79 -12.76
N HIS A 201 5.56 -6.12 -12.93
CA HIS A 201 4.75 -5.57 -14.01
C HIS A 201 4.15 -4.19 -13.68
N TYR A 202 3.76 -3.95 -12.42
CA TYR A 202 2.97 -2.78 -12.05
C TYR A 202 3.74 -1.71 -11.28
N SER A 203 4.98 -1.98 -10.84
CA SER A 203 5.72 -1.04 -9.99
C SER A 203 6.84 -0.34 -10.75
N ASP A 204 7.10 0.90 -10.36
CA ASP A 204 8.26 1.67 -10.80
C ASP A 204 9.49 1.30 -9.96
N TRP A 205 9.26 0.95 -8.69
CA TRP A 205 10.28 0.59 -7.72
C TRP A 205 9.88 -0.66 -6.94
N ILE A 206 10.85 -1.51 -6.64
CA ILE A 206 10.68 -2.68 -5.78
C ILE A 206 11.62 -2.56 -4.58
N CYS A 207 11.07 -2.70 -3.38
CA CYS A 207 11.80 -2.81 -2.13
C CYS A 207 11.73 -4.26 -1.65
N ALA A 208 12.83 -4.98 -1.76
CA ALA A 208 12.94 -6.35 -1.29
C ALA A 208 13.32 -6.38 0.20
N VAL A 209 12.47 -7.00 1.02
CA VAL A 209 12.62 -7.09 2.48
C VAL A 209 12.81 -8.54 2.88
N LYS A 210 13.81 -8.81 3.72
CA LYS A 210 14.09 -10.12 4.29
C LYS A 210 14.65 -9.98 5.69
N ASP A 211 14.23 -10.82 6.63
CA ASP A 211 14.73 -10.87 8.02
C ASP A 211 14.77 -9.47 8.68
N GLY A 212 13.70 -8.70 8.49
CA GLY A 212 13.57 -7.36 9.05
C GLY A 212 14.43 -6.27 8.40
N ARG A 213 15.09 -6.54 7.27
CA ARG A 213 15.99 -5.60 6.60
C ARG A 213 15.59 -5.38 5.16
N VAL A 214 15.88 -4.19 4.65
CA VAL A 214 15.86 -3.94 3.19
C VAL A 214 17.13 -4.55 2.59
N VAL A 215 16.94 -5.57 1.75
CA VAL A 215 18.03 -6.31 1.11
C VAL A 215 18.45 -5.63 -0.19
N GLU A 216 17.45 -5.11 -0.93
CA GLU A 216 17.66 -4.45 -2.21
C GLU A 216 16.53 -3.45 -2.46
N PHE A 217 16.84 -2.32 -3.11
CA PHE A 217 15.85 -1.35 -3.57
C PHE A 217 16.24 -0.80 -4.93
N GLY A 218 15.36 -0.88 -5.88
CA GLY A 218 15.63 -0.42 -7.25
C GLY A 218 14.45 -0.59 -8.19
N PRO A 219 14.62 -0.21 -9.46
CA PRO A 219 13.62 -0.50 -10.49
C PRO A 219 13.50 -2.01 -10.74
N PRO A 220 12.36 -2.48 -11.29
CA PRO A 220 12.14 -3.91 -11.55
C PRO A 220 13.29 -4.59 -12.31
N ALA A 221 13.89 -3.92 -13.28
CA ALA A 221 15.02 -4.48 -14.07
C ALA A 221 16.25 -4.86 -13.21
N GLN A 222 16.47 -4.15 -12.10
CA GLN A 222 17.55 -4.42 -11.16
C GLN A 222 17.20 -5.57 -10.20
N ILE A 223 15.97 -5.62 -9.72
CA ILE A 223 15.52 -6.57 -8.70
C ILE A 223 15.20 -7.94 -9.30
N MET A 224 14.62 -7.98 -10.50
CA MET A 224 14.18 -9.20 -11.17
C MET A 224 15.37 -9.96 -11.79
N THR A 225 16.27 -10.44 -10.94
CA THR A 225 17.42 -11.28 -11.30
C THR A 225 17.38 -12.59 -10.53
N ASP A 226 17.92 -13.66 -11.12
CA ASP A 226 17.99 -14.99 -10.49
C ASP A 226 18.67 -14.90 -9.12
N GLU A 227 19.80 -14.17 -9.05
CA GLU A 227 20.59 -14.00 -7.84
C GLU A 227 19.81 -13.28 -6.74
N THR A 228 19.24 -12.11 -7.06
CA THR A 228 18.51 -11.29 -6.07
C THR A 228 17.29 -12.04 -5.55
N LEU A 229 16.47 -12.61 -6.45
CA LEU A 229 15.24 -13.29 -6.02
C LEU A 229 15.52 -14.59 -5.27
N THR A 230 16.53 -15.38 -5.69
CA THR A 230 16.95 -16.58 -4.94
C THR A 230 17.41 -16.21 -3.53
N ARG A 231 18.19 -15.13 -3.37
CA ARG A 231 18.65 -14.61 -2.07
C ARG A 231 17.49 -14.11 -1.20
N VAL A 232 16.52 -13.40 -1.80
CA VAL A 232 15.38 -12.84 -1.06
C VAL A 232 14.42 -13.92 -0.59
N PHE A 233 14.09 -14.90 -1.45
CA PHE A 233 13.04 -15.88 -1.18
C PHE A 233 13.55 -17.25 -0.68
N ASP A 234 14.87 -17.43 -0.55
CA ASP A 234 15.50 -18.71 -0.16
C ASP A 234 15.05 -19.90 -1.04
N THR A 235 14.74 -19.65 -2.28
CA THR A 235 14.25 -20.64 -3.25
C THR A 235 14.88 -20.35 -4.59
N PRO A 236 15.35 -21.36 -5.33
CA PRO A 236 15.85 -21.15 -6.68
C PRO A 236 14.80 -20.46 -7.56
N VAL A 237 15.16 -19.31 -8.11
CA VAL A 237 14.31 -18.53 -9.02
C VAL A 237 15.05 -18.32 -10.31
N THR A 238 14.37 -18.49 -11.43
CA THR A 238 14.90 -18.14 -12.76
C THR A 238 14.04 -17.04 -13.37
N CYS A 239 14.67 -15.98 -13.85
CA CYS A 239 13.98 -14.85 -14.47
C CYS A 239 14.07 -14.95 -15.99
N HIS A 240 12.95 -14.74 -16.66
CA HIS A 240 12.84 -14.74 -18.12
C HIS A 240 12.26 -13.41 -18.59
N ASP A 241 12.70 -12.96 -19.77
CA ASP A 241 12.11 -11.78 -20.40
C ASP A 241 10.72 -12.14 -20.93
N GLY A 242 9.72 -11.36 -20.54
CA GLY A 242 8.33 -11.47 -20.98
C GLY A 242 7.88 -10.24 -21.76
N PRO A 243 6.71 -10.27 -22.38
CA PRO A 243 6.20 -9.17 -23.21
C PRO A 243 5.91 -7.88 -22.41
N HIS A 244 5.80 -7.98 -21.08
CA HIS A 244 5.46 -6.86 -20.19
C HIS A 244 6.44 -6.71 -19.03
N GLY A 245 7.69 -7.11 -19.19
CA GLY A 245 8.73 -7.09 -18.18
C GLY A 245 9.25 -8.50 -17.85
N ARG A 246 10.16 -8.59 -16.90
CA ARG A 246 10.74 -9.87 -16.49
C ARG A 246 9.79 -10.65 -15.61
N LEU A 247 9.75 -11.96 -15.83
CA LEU A 247 8.92 -12.91 -15.08
C LEU A 247 9.83 -13.83 -14.25
N ALA A 248 9.51 -14.00 -12.99
CA ALA A 248 10.15 -14.96 -12.11
C ALA A 248 9.42 -16.31 -12.17
N VAL A 249 10.17 -17.38 -12.38
CA VAL A 249 9.70 -18.76 -12.37
C VAL A 249 10.38 -19.48 -11.20
N TYR A 250 9.60 -20.12 -10.34
CA TYR A 250 10.04 -20.84 -9.14
C TYR A 250 9.14 -22.06 -8.92
N TYR A 251 9.78 -23.21 -8.61
CA TYR A 251 9.11 -24.50 -8.34
C TYR A 251 9.73 -25.17 -7.13
#